data_aad6ecafefb3f6bbf675c830436ad59c
#
_entry.id   aad6ecafefb3f6bbf675c830436ad59c
#
_cell.length_a   1.000
_cell.length_b   1.000
_cell.length_c   1.000
_cell.angle_alpha   90.00
_cell.angle_beta   90.00
_cell.angle_gamma   90.00
#
_symmetry.space_group_name_H-M   'P 1'
#
loop_
_entity.id
_entity.type
_entity.pdbx_description
1 polymer ?
#
loop_
_entity_poly.entity_id
_entity_poly.type
_entity_poly.pdbx_seq_one_letter_code
_entity_poly.pdbx_strand_id
1 'polypeptide(L)'
;MENRMFCYQCQETAKGTGCTMRGVCGKLPETAGLQDLLVYVTKGLSAVTTQLRAEGKEVSEQVNHLVSLNLFTTITNANFDDEAITAKIVETLTCKEQLLKQLDDTSKLPEAAKWNGCVGEFAAKAASPEVGVLSTENEDVRSLRELITYGLKGLSAYSKHANALLKDNVEVDTFMQKALALTLDDSLSVDDLVALTLETGKYGVDGMALLDEANTSAYGNPEITKVDLGVRKNPGILISGHDLKDLEMLLEQTKGTGVDVYTHSEMLAGQYYPAFKKYEHFAGNYGNAWWKQKEEFETFNGPILMTTNCIVPPADSYKDRLFTTGAAGYPGCKHIDGKYGETKDFSEIIELAKKCPAPTEIETGEIVGGFAHEQVFALADTVVEAVKSGAIKKFFVMAGCDGRMKSRNYYTDFAKALPKDTVILTAGCAKYKYNKLDLGDIGGIPRVLDAGQCNDSYSLALIALKLKEVFGLDD
;
A
#
# COMPACT_ATOMS: atom_id res chain seq x y z
N MET A 1 26.40 -22.68 1.37
CA MET A 1 26.25 -21.50 0.50
C MET A 1 25.91 -20.34 1.40
N GLU A 2 26.64 -19.22 1.31
CA GLU A 2 26.23 -18.01 2.06
C GLU A 2 24.82 -17.64 1.61
N ASN A 3 23.91 -17.50 2.57
CA ASN A 3 22.52 -17.10 2.36
C ASN A 3 22.53 -15.64 1.90
N ARG A 4 22.49 -15.39 0.60
CA ARG A 4 22.52 -14.07 -0.01
C ARG A 4 21.16 -13.75 -0.55
N MET A 5 20.72 -12.52 -0.32
CA MET A 5 19.51 -11.92 -0.92
C MET A 5 19.92 -10.81 -1.88
N PHE A 6 19.02 -10.41 -2.76
CA PHE A 6 19.10 -9.13 -3.45
C PHE A 6 17.70 -8.49 -3.50
N CYS A 7 17.58 -7.29 -2.93
CA CYS A 7 16.32 -6.55 -2.93
C CYS A 7 16.57 -5.05 -3.04
N TYR A 8 15.93 -4.40 -4.00
CA TYR A 8 16.01 -2.94 -4.20
C TYR A 8 14.65 -2.29 -4.52
N GLN A 9 13.56 -2.92 -4.10
CA GLN A 9 12.20 -2.46 -4.40
C GLN A 9 11.74 -1.22 -3.58
N CYS A 10 12.51 -0.77 -2.59
CA CYS A 10 12.15 0.40 -1.80
C CYS A 10 13.28 1.42 -1.77
N GLN A 11 12.93 2.68 -1.55
CA GLN A 11 13.87 3.79 -1.51
C GLN A 11 14.85 3.72 -0.33
N GLU A 12 14.52 2.96 0.73
CA GLU A 12 15.38 2.73 1.90
C GLU A 12 16.47 1.68 1.65
N THR A 13 16.58 1.16 0.42
CA THR A 13 17.54 0.09 0.10
C THR A 13 18.98 0.47 0.46
N ALA A 14 19.75 -0.52 0.89
CA ALA A 14 21.10 -0.29 1.41
C ALA A 14 21.99 0.46 0.41
N LYS A 15 22.50 1.62 0.81
CA LYS A 15 23.38 2.49 0.02
C LYS A 15 22.78 2.95 -1.34
N GLY A 16 21.49 2.76 -1.57
CA GLY A 16 20.86 3.02 -2.88
C GLY A 16 21.22 2.00 -3.96
N THR A 17 21.87 0.86 -3.61
CA THR A 17 22.34 -0.12 -4.59
C THR A 17 21.70 -1.49 -4.45
N GLY A 18 21.13 -1.82 -3.31
CA GLY A 18 20.48 -3.09 -3.02
C GLY A 18 20.83 -3.66 -1.65
N CYS A 19 19.87 -4.35 -1.04
CA CYS A 19 20.07 -5.12 0.18
C CYS A 19 20.55 -6.52 -0.19
N THR A 20 21.76 -6.90 0.25
CA THR A 20 22.40 -8.16 -0.15
C THR A 20 22.61 -9.15 0.98
N MET A 21 22.58 -8.69 2.24
CA MET A 21 22.78 -9.55 3.43
C MET A 21 21.54 -9.56 4.35
N ARG A 22 20.88 -8.43 4.48
CA ARG A 22 19.65 -8.22 5.24
C ARG A 22 18.96 -6.96 4.71
N GLY A 23 17.64 -6.98 4.64
CA GLY A 23 16.86 -5.79 4.30
C GLY A 23 17.05 -4.67 5.34
N VAL A 24 17.16 -3.42 4.89
CA VAL A 24 17.12 -2.26 5.79
C VAL A 24 15.81 -2.21 6.57
N CYS A 25 14.72 -2.75 6.00
CA CYS A 25 13.43 -2.96 6.65
C CYS A 25 13.43 -4.07 7.71
N GLY A 26 14.52 -4.83 7.86
CA GLY A 26 14.62 -5.97 8.78
C GLY A 26 14.39 -7.35 8.13
N LYS A 27 14.03 -7.43 6.85
CA LYS A 27 13.82 -8.68 6.13
C LYS A 27 15.07 -9.55 6.13
N LEU A 28 14.92 -10.82 6.46
CA LEU A 28 16.00 -11.81 6.42
C LEU A 28 16.16 -12.38 5.00
N PRO A 29 17.33 -12.95 4.66
CA PRO A 29 17.57 -13.58 3.35
C PRO A 29 16.58 -14.70 3.04
N GLU A 30 16.19 -15.49 4.02
CA GLU A 30 15.22 -16.59 3.91
C GLU A 30 13.85 -16.04 3.49
N THR A 31 13.36 -15.05 4.20
CA THR A 31 12.09 -14.37 3.89
C THR A 31 12.13 -13.70 2.50
N ALA A 32 13.25 -13.06 2.14
CA ALA A 32 13.43 -12.48 0.82
C ALA A 32 13.38 -13.54 -0.28
N GLY A 33 14.07 -14.67 -0.10
CA GLY A 33 14.04 -15.79 -1.04
C GLY A 33 12.65 -16.40 -1.20
N LEU A 34 11.89 -16.56 -0.11
CA LEU A 34 10.49 -17.03 -0.20
C LEU A 34 9.59 -16.04 -0.91
N GLN A 35 9.78 -14.72 -0.71
CA GLN A 35 9.04 -13.72 -1.46
C GLN A 35 9.38 -13.72 -2.96
N ASP A 36 10.67 -13.89 -3.31
CA ASP A 36 11.10 -14.02 -4.71
C ASP A 36 10.50 -15.29 -5.35
N LEU A 37 10.46 -16.40 -4.59
CA LEU A 37 9.81 -17.63 -5.05
C LEU A 37 8.30 -17.45 -5.22
N LEU A 38 7.63 -16.75 -4.31
CA LEU A 38 6.20 -16.43 -4.45
C LEU A 38 5.94 -15.61 -5.70
N VAL A 39 6.78 -14.62 -6.00
CA VAL A 39 6.69 -13.85 -7.26
C VAL A 39 6.91 -14.76 -8.47
N TYR A 40 7.92 -15.65 -8.43
CA TYR A 40 8.22 -16.60 -9.51
C TYR A 40 7.05 -17.53 -9.82
N VAL A 41 6.44 -18.15 -8.80
CA VAL A 41 5.29 -19.04 -9.01
C VAL A 41 4.04 -18.27 -9.44
N THR A 42 3.90 -17.02 -9.00
CA THR A 42 2.81 -16.13 -9.43
C THR A 42 2.96 -15.73 -10.91
N LYS A 43 4.18 -15.45 -11.37
CA LYS A 43 4.48 -15.26 -12.80
C LYS A 43 4.14 -16.53 -13.58
N GLY A 44 4.48 -17.71 -13.04
CA GLY A 44 4.12 -18.99 -13.65
C GLY A 44 2.61 -19.22 -13.75
N LEU A 45 1.86 -18.92 -12.68
CA LEU A 45 0.39 -18.95 -12.69
C LEU A 45 -0.17 -17.98 -13.73
N SER A 46 0.40 -16.77 -13.80
CA SER A 46 0.00 -15.72 -14.74
C SER A 46 0.22 -16.13 -16.22
N ALA A 47 1.29 -16.88 -16.52
CA ALA A 47 1.49 -17.44 -17.85
C ALA A 47 0.41 -18.47 -18.20
N VAL A 48 0.00 -19.30 -17.25
CA VAL A 48 -1.10 -20.28 -17.44
C VAL A 48 -2.42 -19.57 -17.67
N THR A 49 -2.77 -18.59 -16.88
CA THR A 49 -4.04 -17.85 -17.02
C THR A 49 -4.07 -17.00 -18.29
N THR A 50 -2.94 -16.46 -18.72
CA THR A 50 -2.82 -15.76 -20.01
C THR A 50 -3.06 -16.70 -21.18
N GLN A 51 -2.50 -17.90 -21.14
CA GLN A 51 -2.74 -18.92 -22.16
C GLN A 51 -4.19 -19.39 -22.17
N LEU A 52 -4.82 -19.62 -21.00
CA LEU A 52 -6.25 -19.97 -20.90
C LEU A 52 -7.14 -18.93 -21.61
N ARG A 53 -6.90 -17.64 -21.34
CA ARG A 53 -7.65 -16.57 -22.01
C ARG A 53 -7.39 -16.53 -23.52
N ALA A 54 -6.16 -16.81 -23.96
CA ALA A 54 -5.84 -16.91 -25.38
C ALA A 54 -6.57 -18.08 -26.06
N GLU A 55 -6.87 -19.15 -25.34
CA GLU A 55 -7.68 -20.28 -25.76
C GLU A 55 -9.21 -20.04 -25.63
N GLY A 56 -9.62 -18.82 -25.20
CA GLY A 56 -11.03 -18.46 -25.00
C GLY A 56 -11.66 -19.05 -23.73
N LYS A 57 -10.84 -19.49 -22.77
CA LYS A 57 -11.29 -20.07 -21.50
C LYS A 57 -11.37 -19.01 -20.40
N GLU A 58 -12.32 -19.15 -19.51
CA GLU A 58 -12.51 -18.22 -18.38
C GLU A 58 -11.50 -18.47 -17.26
N VAL A 59 -11.11 -17.39 -16.59
CA VAL A 59 -10.32 -17.41 -15.35
C VAL A 59 -11.19 -16.82 -14.24
N SER A 60 -11.35 -17.55 -13.14
CA SER A 60 -12.24 -17.12 -12.06
C SER A 60 -11.69 -15.93 -11.28
N GLU A 61 -12.59 -15.18 -10.63
CA GLU A 61 -12.23 -14.06 -9.73
C GLU A 61 -11.28 -14.50 -8.62
N GLN A 62 -11.48 -15.69 -8.05
CA GLN A 62 -10.62 -16.22 -6.99
C GLN A 62 -9.16 -16.35 -7.45
N VAL A 63 -8.93 -16.71 -8.72
CA VAL A 63 -7.58 -16.76 -9.29
C VAL A 63 -7.01 -15.35 -9.48
N ASN A 64 -7.83 -14.39 -9.92
CA ASN A 64 -7.43 -12.99 -10.04
C ASN A 64 -7.05 -12.42 -8.68
N HIS A 65 -7.88 -12.65 -7.66
CA HIS A 65 -7.61 -12.22 -6.28
C HIS A 65 -6.36 -12.88 -5.69
N LEU A 66 -6.11 -14.16 -6.01
CA LEU A 66 -4.88 -14.84 -5.56
C LEU A 66 -3.64 -14.18 -6.13
N VAL A 67 -3.62 -13.84 -7.43
CA VAL A 67 -2.48 -13.14 -8.06
C VAL A 67 -2.26 -11.79 -7.40
N SER A 68 -3.31 -10.99 -7.21
CA SER A 68 -3.24 -9.68 -6.55
C SER A 68 -2.74 -9.80 -5.12
N LEU A 69 -3.26 -10.74 -4.34
CA LEU A 69 -2.86 -10.96 -2.95
C LEU A 69 -1.41 -11.42 -2.83
N ASN A 70 -0.95 -12.31 -3.73
CA ASN A 70 0.44 -12.77 -3.75
C ASN A 70 1.41 -11.61 -3.99
N LEU A 71 1.13 -10.77 -4.99
CA LEU A 71 1.97 -9.60 -5.27
C LEU A 71 1.97 -8.64 -4.08
N PHE A 72 0.80 -8.36 -3.51
CA PHE A 72 0.68 -7.45 -2.37
C PHE A 72 1.43 -7.98 -1.14
N THR A 73 1.37 -9.27 -0.85
CA THR A 73 2.13 -9.91 0.24
C THR A 73 3.62 -9.67 0.12
N THR A 74 4.15 -9.53 -1.09
CA THR A 74 5.58 -9.32 -1.36
C THR A 74 6.00 -7.85 -1.44
N ILE A 75 5.08 -6.89 -1.22
CA ILE A 75 5.42 -5.46 -1.20
C ILE A 75 6.32 -5.17 0.01
N THR A 76 7.47 -4.59 -0.24
CA THR A 76 8.45 -4.06 0.71
C THR A 76 8.45 -4.76 2.09
N ASN A 77 7.76 -4.22 3.07
CA ASN A 77 7.66 -4.66 4.46
C ASN A 77 6.21 -4.94 4.89
N ALA A 78 5.45 -5.60 4.00
CA ALA A 78 4.08 -6.04 4.28
C ALA A 78 4.07 -7.33 5.11
N ASN A 79 4.83 -8.34 4.69
CA ASN A 79 4.82 -9.65 5.33
C ASN A 79 6.24 -10.17 5.57
N PHE A 80 6.52 -10.54 6.82
CA PHE A 80 7.77 -11.13 7.29
C PHE A 80 7.58 -12.57 7.79
N ASP A 81 6.36 -13.12 7.65
CA ASP A 81 6.02 -14.44 8.15
C ASP A 81 6.29 -15.50 7.07
N ASP A 82 7.36 -16.27 7.28
CA ASP A 82 7.79 -17.31 6.36
C ASP A 82 6.78 -18.45 6.23
N GLU A 83 6.01 -18.76 7.28
CA GLU A 83 4.95 -19.78 7.23
C GLU A 83 3.79 -19.30 6.37
N ALA A 84 3.35 -18.06 6.54
CA ALA A 84 2.30 -17.46 5.72
C ALA A 84 2.70 -17.38 4.25
N ILE A 85 3.94 -16.97 3.94
CA ILE A 85 4.46 -16.91 2.56
C ILE A 85 4.54 -18.32 1.96
N THR A 86 5.03 -19.30 2.73
CA THR A 86 5.10 -20.71 2.31
C THR A 86 3.69 -21.25 1.97
N ALA A 87 2.71 -20.96 2.81
CA ALA A 87 1.32 -21.37 2.55
C ALA A 87 0.79 -20.75 1.23
N LYS A 88 1.12 -19.49 0.94
CA LYS A 88 0.75 -18.83 -0.32
C LYS A 88 1.44 -19.45 -1.54
N ILE A 89 2.69 -19.88 -1.43
CA ILE A 89 3.37 -20.61 -2.50
C ILE A 89 2.64 -21.94 -2.78
N VAL A 90 2.30 -22.70 -1.73
CA VAL A 90 1.57 -23.98 -1.88
C VAL A 90 0.19 -23.76 -2.54
N GLU A 91 -0.58 -22.76 -2.08
CA GLU A 91 -1.87 -22.40 -2.65
C GLU A 91 -1.74 -22.05 -4.15
N THR A 92 -0.72 -21.25 -4.50
CA THR A 92 -0.45 -20.84 -5.88
C THR A 92 -0.08 -22.02 -6.77
N LEU A 93 0.79 -22.91 -6.30
CA LEU A 93 1.17 -24.13 -7.05
C LEU A 93 -0.03 -25.07 -7.25
N THR A 94 -0.86 -25.24 -6.22
CA THR A 94 -2.08 -26.06 -6.30
C THR A 94 -3.05 -25.50 -7.32
N CYS A 95 -3.31 -24.19 -7.28
CA CYS A 95 -4.17 -23.51 -8.24
C CYS A 95 -3.62 -23.64 -9.65
N LYS A 96 -2.33 -23.40 -9.85
CA LYS A 96 -1.64 -23.50 -11.14
C LYS A 96 -1.75 -24.91 -11.72
N GLU A 97 -1.55 -25.96 -10.92
CA GLU A 97 -1.67 -27.35 -11.35
C GLU A 97 -3.08 -27.69 -11.83
N GLN A 98 -4.11 -27.17 -11.16
CA GLN A 98 -5.50 -27.36 -11.58
C GLN A 98 -5.80 -26.67 -12.92
N LEU A 99 -5.27 -25.48 -13.13
CA LEU A 99 -5.47 -24.71 -14.36
C LEU A 99 -4.66 -25.28 -15.53
N LEU A 100 -3.46 -25.80 -15.31
CA LEU A 100 -2.66 -26.47 -16.34
C LEU A 100 -3.41 -27.64 -17.01
N LYS A 101 -4.24 -28.36 -16.24
CA LYS A 101 -5.06 -29.47 -16.79
C LYS A 101 -6.15 -29.03 -17.75
N GLN A 102 -6.45 -27.73 -17.79
CA GLN A 102 -7.48 -27.15 -18.66
C GLN A 102 -6.89 -26.62 -19.98
N LEU A 103 -5.56 -26.50 -20.10
CA LEU A 103 -4.91 -26.03 -21.32
C LEU A 103 -4.89 -27.09 -22.42
N ASP A 104 -5.08 -26.66 -23.67
CA ASP A 104 -4.98 -27.51 -24.84
C ASP A 104 -3.53 -27.76 -25.27
N ASP A 105 -2.65 -26.75 -25.08
CA ASP A 105 -1.22 -26.82 -25.38
C ASP A 105 -0.37 -26.16 -24.26
N THR A 106 0.56 -26.93 -23.70
CA THR A 106 1.49 -26.47 -22.68
C THR A 106 2.93 -26.33 -23.20
N SER A 107 3.17 -26.60 -24.47
CA SER A 107 4.54 -26.69 -25.04
C SER A 107 5.31 -25.38 -24.96
N LYS A 108 4.64 -24.25 -25.10
CA LYS A 108 5.21 -22.91 -25.11
C LYS A 108 5.28 -22.23 -23.74
N LEU A 109 4.78 -22.88 -22.69
CA LEU A 109 4.80 -22.31 -21.36
C LEU A 109 6.24 -22.18 -20.83
N PRO A 110 6.57 -21.07 -20.13
CA PRO A 110 7.87 -20.87 -19.49
C PRO A 110 8.08 -21.86 -18.33
N GLU A 111 9.32 -22.03 -17.90
CA GLU A 111 9.69 -22.96 -16.82
C GLU A 111 8.94 -22.66 -15.50
N ALA A 112 8.73 -21.38 -15.17
CA ALA A 112 7.94 -20.99 -14.00
C ALA A 112 6.50 -21.54 -14.01
N ALA A 113 5.88 -21.70 -15.18
CA ALA A 113 4.57 -22.31 -15.32
C ALA A 113 4.61 -23.84 -15.11
N LYS A 114 5.71 -24.48 -15.47
CA LYS A 114 5.89 -25.95 -15.38
C LYS A 114 6.39 -26.41 -14.01
N TRP A 115 7.18 -25.59 -13.33
CA TRP A 115 7.76 -25.96 -12.04
C TRP A 115 6.69 -26.20 -10.97
N ASN A 116 6.75 -27.35 -10.29
CA ASN A 116 5.83 -27.74 -9.22
C ASN A 116 6.58 -28.55 -8.15
N GLY A 117 7.15 -27.82 -7.16
CA GLY A 117 7.93 -28.41 -6.06
C GLY A 117 7.15 -28.49 -4.75
N CYS A 118 7.64 -29.31 -3.83
CA CYS A 118 7.12 -29.40 -2.47
C CYS A 118 7.83 -28.42 -1.51
N VAL A 119 7.29 -28.20 -0.31
CA VAL A 119 7.84 -27.28 0.70
C VAL A 119 9.33 -27.53 0.98
N GLY A 120 9.77 -28.80 1.00
CA GLY A 120 11.18 -29.15 1.22
C GLY A 120 12.13 -28.67 0.11
N GLU A 121 11.61 -28.32 -1.06
CA GLU A 121 12.38 -27.84 -2.21
C GLU A 121 12.40 -26.32 -2.34
N PHE A 122 11.55 -25.59 -1.58
CA PHE A 122 11.37 -24.15 -1.74
C PHE A 122 12.66 -23.35 -1.49
N ALA A 123 13.40 -23.68 -0.45
CA ALA A 123 14.66 -22.99 -0.15
C ALA A 123 15.70 -23.19 -1.27
N ALA A 124 15.78 -24.41 -1.84
CA ALA A 124 16.69 -24.71 -2.95
C ALA A 124 16.26 -24.00 -4.24
N LYS A 125 14.94 -23.96 -4.54
CA LYS A 125 14.42 -23.25 -5.71
C LYS A 125 14.58 -21.74 -5.56
N ALA A 126 14.29 -21.18 -4.40
CA ALA A 126 14.49 -19.75 -4.12
C ALA A 126 15.96 -19.31 -4.31
N ALA A 127 16.90 -20.19 -4.04
CA ALA A 127 18.34 -19.94 -4.23
C ALA A 127 18.84 -20.25 -5.67
N SER A 128 17.97 -20.72 -6.55
CA SER A 128 18.35 -21.04 -7.93
C SER A 128 18.55 -19.79 -8.80
N PRO A 129 19.38 -19.83 -9.85
CA PRO A 129 19.62 -18.70 -10.73
C PRO A 129 18.37 -18.18 -11.47
N GLU A 130 17.32 -18.97 -11.53
CA GLU A 130 16.08 -18.65 -12.24
C GLU A 130 15.14 -17.78 -11.41
N VAL A 131 15.36 -17.67 -10.09
CA VAL A 131 14.49 -16.98 -9.15
C VAL A 131 15.12 -15.68 -8.66
N GLY A 132 14.30 -14.65 -8.51
CA GLY A 132 14.68 -13.36 -7.96
C GLY A 132 15.22 -12.38 -9.00
N VAL A 133 15.57 -11.22 -8.51
CA VAL A 133 15.94 -10.04 -9.33
C VAL A 133 17.12 -10.31 -10.25
N LEU A 134 18.12 -11.04 -9.76
CA LEU A 134 19.37 -11.29 -10.49
C LEU A 134 19.28 -12.44 -11.51
N SER A 135 18.09 -13.02 -11.72
CA SER A 135 17.86 -14.03 -12.75
C SER A 135 18.03 -13.49 -14.18
N THR A 136 17.87 -12.19 -14.37
CA THR A 136 18.12 -11.51 -15.65
C THR A 136 19.52 -10.87 -15.62
N GLU A 137 20.45 -11.35 -16.45
CA GLU A 137 21.85 -10.89 -16.47
C GLU A 137 22.00 -9.49 -17.05
N ASN A 138 21.30 -9.19 -18.16
CA ASN A 138 21.34 -7.86 -18.79
C ASN A 138 20.68 -6.84 -17.85
N GLU A 139 21.43 -5.80 -17.47
CA GLU A 139 21.02 -4.81 -16.48
C GLU A 139 19.84 -3.96 -16.95
N ASP A 140 19.80 -3.57 -18.22
CA ASP A 140 18.72 -2.75 -18.78
C ASP A 140 17.40 -3.55 -18.82
N VAL A 141 17.45 -4.79 -19.33
CA VAL A 141 16.31 -5.71 -19.35
C VAL A 141 15.85 -6.03 -17.92
N ARG A 142 16.77 -6.30 -17.01
CA ARG A 142 16.48 -6.53 -15.59
C ARG A 142 15.76 -5.34 -14.96
N SER A 143 16.27 -4.15 -15.17
CA SER A 143 15.71 -2.92 -14.61
C SER A 143 14.27 -2.68 -15.11
N LEU A 144 14.00 -2.89 -16.39
CA LEU A 144 12.66 -2.77 -16.95
C LEU A 144 11.71 -3.85 -16.42
N ARG A 145 12.14 -5.13 -16.40
CA ARG A 145 11.34 -6.23 -15.84
C ARG A 145 10.97 -6.00 -14.38
N GLU A 146 11.92 -5.49 -13.59
CA GLU A 146 11.66 -5.19 -12.18
C GLU A 146 10.78 -3.94 -12.01
N LEU A 147 10.95 -2.91 -12.84
CA LEU A 147 10.09 -1.73 -12.83
C LEU A 147 8.63 -2.13 -13.13
N ILE A 148 8.40 -2.98 -14.14
CA ILE A 148 7.09 -3.55 -14.44
C ILE A 148 6.58 -4.34 -13.23
N THR A 149 7.38 -5.26 -12.69
CA THR A 149 6.99 -6.10 -11.55
C THR A 149 6.61 -5.23 -10.33
N TYR A 150 7.36 -4.17 -10.04
CA TYR A 150 7.07 -3.26 -8.91
C TYR A 150 5.83 -2.40 -9.18
N GLY A 151 5.65 -1.95 -10.43
CA GLY A 151 4.40 -1.29 -10.85
C GLY A 151 3.18 -2.19 -10.64
N LEU A 152 3.29 -3.46 -11.03
CA LEU A 152 2.23 -4.45 -10.83
C LEU A 152 1.98 -4.78 -9.36
N LYS A 153 3.01 -4.78 -8.50
CA LYS A 153 2.83 -4.87 -7.04
C LYS A 153 2.03 -3.67 -6.50
N GLY A 154 2.32 -2.46 -6.97
CA GLY A 154 1.54 -1.27 -6.63
C GLY A 154 0.09 -1.40 -7.08
N LEU A 155 -0.13 -1.78 -8.34
CA LEU A 155 -1.45 -2.02 -8.91
C LEU A 155 -2.22 -3.08 -8.11
N SER A 156 -1.56 -4.16 -7.68
CA SER A 156 -2.17 -5.23 -6.88
C SER A 156 -2.68 -4.73 -5.53
N ALA A 157 -2.02 -3.74 -4.91
CA ALA A 157 -2.49 -3.14 -3.67
C ALA A 157 -3.79 -2.38 -3.89
N TYR A 158 -3.90 -1.62 -4.98
CA TYR A 158 -5.15 -0.92 -5.33
C TYR A 158 -6.29 -1.91 -5.60
N SER A 159 -6.05 -2.90 -6.46
CA SER A 159 -7.04 -3.94 -6.76
C SER A 159 -7.49 -4.67 -5.49
N LYS A 160 -6.55 -5.10 -4.63
CA LYS A 160 -6.89 -5.83 -3.38
C LYS A 160 -7.78 -5.00 -2.45
N HIS A 161 -7.54 -3.70 -2.31
CA HIS A 161 -8.39 -2.84 -1.49
C HIS A 161 -9.77 -2.63 -2.12
N ALA A 162 -9.86 -2.48 -3.44
CA ALA A 162 -11.13 -2.43 -4.15
C ALA A 162 -11.90 -3.76 -4.03
N ASN A 163 -11.21 -4.91 -4.18
CA ASN A 163 -11.82 -6.23 -3.98
C ASN A 163 -12.39 -6.40 -2.56
N ALA A 164 -11.75 -5.86 -1.52
CA ALA A 164 -12.28 -5.89 -0.15
C ALA A 164 -13.65 -5.18 -0.04
N LEU A 165 -13.94 -4.26 -0.96
CA LEU A 165 -15.22 -3.55 -1.12
C LEU A 165 -16.10 -4.14 -2.22
N LEU A 166 -15.81 -5.36 -2.69
CA LEU A 166 -16.55 -6.08 -3.72
C LEU A 166 -16.57 -5.34 -5.08
N LYS A 167 -15.47 -4.67 -5.40
CA LYS A 167 -15.24 -4.03 -6.69
C LYS A 167 -14.08 -4.68 -7.40
N ASP A 168 -14.32 -5.15 -8.61
CA ASP A 168 -13.37 -5.84 -9.47
C ASP A 168 -13.27 -5.16 -10.83
N ASN A 169 -12.12 -5.27 -11.48
CA ASN A 169 -11.93 -4.86 -12.86
C ASN A 169 -11.15 -5.94 -13.62
N VAL A 170 -11.87 -6.72 -14.41
CA VAL A 170 -11.33 -7.87 -15.15
C VAL A 170 -10.26 -7.46 -16.19
N GLU A 171 -10.31 -6.23 -16.71
CA GLU A 171 -9.30 -5.74 -17.66
C GLU A 171 -7.97 -5.47 -16.93
N VAL A 172 -8.03 -4.86 -15.73
CA VAL A 172 -6.87 -4.65 -14.86
C VAL A 172 -6.26 -5.99 -14.46
N ASP A 173 -7.08 -6.97 -14.03
CA ASP A 173 -6.61 -8.29 -13.62
C ASP A 173 -5.99 -9.06 -14.80
N THR A 174 -6.60 -8.97 -15.97
CA THR A 174 -6.10 -9.60 -17.19
C THR A 174 -4.77 -8.99 -17.60
N PHE A 175 -4.66 -7.66 -17.58
CA PHE A 175 -3.42 -6.97 -17.88
C PHE A 175 -2.30 -7.33 -16.89
N MET A 176 -2.60 -7.31 -15.59
CA MET A 176 -1.63 -7.65 -14.54
C MET A 176 -0.99 -9.02 -14.79
N GLN A 177 -1.81 -10.03 -15.08
CA GLN A 177 -1.35 -11.39 -15.33
C GLN A 177 -0.59 -11.49 -16.66
N LYS A 178 -1.08 -10.86 -17.74
CA LYS A 178 -0.37 -10.77 -19.01
C LYS A 178 1.01 -10.12 -18.86
N ALA A 179 1.09 -8.99 -18.16
CA ALA A 179 2.35 -8.28 -17.96
C ALA A 179 3.34 -9.08 -17.11
N LEU A 180 2.87 -9.78 -16.06
CA LEU A 180 3.71 -10.71 -15.28
C LEU A 180 4.27 -11.83 -16.15
N ALA A 181 3.43 -12.45 -17.01
CA ALA A 181 3.85 -13.50 -17.92
C ALA A 181 4.91 -12.99 -18.92
N LEU A 182 4.72 -11.79 -19.47
CA LEU A 182 5.66 -11.17 -20.40
C LEU A 182 7.03 -10.85 -19.76
N THR A 183 7.12 -10.65 -18.46
CA THR A 183 8.43 -10.50 -17.78
C THR A 183 9.27 -11.78 -17.78
N LEU A 184 8.71 -12.92 -18.19
CA LEU A 184 9.42 -14.21 -18.37
C LEU A 184 9.84 -14.46 -19.82
N ASP A 185 9.48 -13.60 -20.76
CA ASP A 185 9.76 -13.77 -22.18
C ASP A 185 11.10 -13.13 -22.55
N ASP A 186 12.10 -13.98 -22.82
CA ASP A 186 13.45 -13.56 -23.22
C ASP A 186 13.54 -13.06 -24.67
N SER A 187 12.47 -13.20 -25.45
CA SER A 187 12.43 -12.68 -26.84
C SER A 187 12.07 -11.20 -26.93
N LEU A 188 11.57 -10.58 -25.85
CA LEU A 188 11.20 -9.17 -25.83
C LEU A 188 12.43 -8.28 -25.88
N SER A 189 12.40 -7.30 -26.77
CA SER A 189 13.41 -6.26 -26.87
C SER A 189 13.29 -5.24 -25.73
N VAL A 190 14.30 -4.38 -25.56
CA VAL A 190 14.24 -3.25 -24.63
C VAL A 190 13.08 -2.32 -24.95
N ASP A 191 12.82 -2.05 -26.24
CA ASP A 191 11.73 -1.17 -26.67
C ASP A 191 10.35 -1.78 -26.33
N ASP A 192 10.18 -3.12 -26.48
CA ASP A 192 8.96 -3.81 -26.05
C ASP A 192 8.74 -3.69 -24.54
N LEU A 193 9.80 -3.82 -23.74
CA LEU A 193 9.72 -3.67 -22.30
C LEU A 193 9.45 -2.22 -21.86
N VAL A 194 9.97 -1.22 -22.58
CA VAL A 194 9.62 0.20 -22.37
C VAL A 194 8.14 0.42 -22.66
N ALA A 195 7.63 -0.11 -23.78
CA ALA A 195 6.20 -0.02 -24.11
C ALA A 195 5.33 -0.68 -23.03
N LEU A 196 5.71 -1.88 -22.56
CA LEU A 196 5.02 -2.58 -21.48
C LEU A 196 5.07 -1.81 -20.14
N THR A 197 6.17 -1.10 -19.87
CA THR A 197 6.30 -0.24 -18.69
C THR A 197 5.28 0.91 -18.73
N LEU A 198 5.15 1.57 -19.89
CA LEU A 198 4.17 2.65 -20.09
C LEU A 198 2.73 2.13 -19.99
N GLU A 199 2.46 0.95 -20.56
CA GLU A 199 1.16 0.29 -20.45
C GLU A 199 0.85 -0.07 -18.98
N THR A 200 1.85 -0.53 -18.21
CA THR A 200 1.73 -0.78 -16.76
C THR A 200 1.33 0.49 -16.02
N GLY A 201 1.91 1.65 -16.39
CA GLY A 201 1.53 2.94 -15.83
C GLY A 201 0.06 3.31 -16.13
N LYS A 202 -0.41 3.05 -17.35
CA LYS A 202 -1.80 3.29 -17.74
C LYS A 202 -2.78 2.47 -16.89
N TYR A 203 -2.56 1.16 -16.80
CA TYR A 203 -3.41 0.30 -15.95
C TYR A 203 -3.24 0.59 -14.46
N GLY A 204 -2.10 1.16 -14.05
CA GLY A 204 -1.91 1.71 -12.73
C GLY A 204 -2.90 2.83 -12.41
N VAL A 205 -3.17 3.72 -13.36
CA VAL A 205 -4.22 4.77 -13.24
C VAL A 205 -5.61 4.14 -13.16
N ASP A 206 -5.90 3.15 -14.00
CA ASP A 206 -7.20 2.46 -13.98
C ASP A 206 -7.44 1.74 -12.62
N GLY A 207 -6.41 1.14 -12.04
CA GLY A 207 -6.49 0.54 -10.70
C GLY A 207 -6.66 1.56 -9.58
N MET A 208 -6.02 2.73 -9.68
CA MET A 208 -6.25 3.84 -8.73
C MET A 208 -7.68 4.37 -8.84
N ALA A 209 -8.22 4.52 -10.06
CA ALA A 209 -9.59 4.92 -10.30
C ALA A 209 -10.59 3.93 -9.71
N LEU A 210 -10.35 2.63 -9.88
CA LEU A 210 -11.17 1.57 -9.30
C LEU A 210 -11.21 1.66 -7.77
N LEU A 211 -10.06 1.89 -7.13
CA LEU A 211 -10.01 2.02 -5.68
C LEU A 211 -10.70 3.29 -5.19
N ASP A 212 -10.51 4.42 -5.87
CA ASP A 212 -11.20 5.68 -5.56
C ASP A 212 -12.73 5.49 -5.64
N GLU A 213 -13.22 4.89 -6.73
CA GLU A 213 -14.65 4.54 -6.86
C GLU A 213 -15.13 3.62 -5.73
N ALA A 214 -14.35 2.59 -5.39
CA ALA A 214 -14.69 1.65 -4.33
C ALA A 214 -14.83 2.36 -2.97
N ASN A 215 -13.83 3.17 -2.61
CA ASN A 215 -13.81 3.90 -1.35
C ASN A 215 -14.91 4.96 -1.27
N THR A 216 -15.07 5.77 -2.32
CA THR A 216 -16.02 6.90 -2.31
C THR A 216 -17.45 6.42 -2.41
N SER A 217 -17.74 5.36 -3.13
CA SER A 217 -19.09 4.74 -3.15
C SER A 217 -19.47 4.09 -1.82
N ALA A 218 -18.49 3.53 -1.08
CA ALA A 218 -18.74 2.90 0.21
C ALA A 218 -18.81 3.91 1.37
N TYR A 219 -17.95 4.94 1.37
CA TYR A 219 -17.70 5.79 2.54
C TYR A 219 -17.96 7.26 2.30
N GLY A 220 -18.34 7.67 1.08
CA GLY A 220 -18.49 9.06 0.65
C GLY A 220 -17.15 9.69 0.25
N ASN A 221 -17.23 10.86 -0.41
CA ASN A 221 -16.01 11.59 -0.77
C ASN A 221 -15.34 12.16 0.48
N PRO A 222 -14.01 12.07 0.60
CA PRO A 222 -13.29 12.74 1.67
C PRO A 222 -13.62 14.22 1.73
N GLU A 223 -13.77 14.75 2.94
CA GLU A 223 -14.13 16.15 3.17
C GLU A 223 -13.18 16.81 4.14
N ILE A 224 -13.03 18.12 4.09
CA ILE A 224 -12.17 18.89 4.98
C ILE A 224 -12.50 18.54 6.43
N THR A 225 -11.51 18.01 7.13
CA THR A 225 -11.67 17.49 8.48
C THR A 225 -10.53 17.96 9.37
N LYS A 226 -10.89 18.45 10.54
CA LYS A 226 -9.95 18.65 11.65
C LYS A 226 -9.84 17.36 12.43
N VAL A 227 -8.62 16.85 12.57
CA VAL A 227 -8.31 15.61 13.27
C VAL A 227 -7.55 15.93 14.54
N ASP A 228 -8.08 15.49 15.68
CA ASP A 228 -7.45 15.64 16.98
C ASP A 228 -6.18 14.76 17.08
N LEU A 229 -5.13 15.30 17.65
CA LEU A 229 -3.85 14.62 17.92
C LEU A 229 -3.70 14.22 19.40
N GLY A 230 -4.61 14.66 20.27
CA GLY A 230 -4.61 14.30 21.68
C GLY A 230 -5.19 12.91 21.95
N VAL A 231 -5.20 12.52 23.20
CA VAL A 231 -5.75 11.24 23.65
C VAL A 231 -6.92 11.41 24.60
N ARG A 232 -7.82 10.43 24.61
CA ARG A 232 -8.96 10.34 25.53
C ARG A 232 -8.62 9.46 26.73
N LYS A 233 -9.55 9.32 27.65
CA LYS A 233 -9.37 8.57 28.91
C LYS A 233 -9.66 7.07 28.78
N ASN A 234 -10.31 6.65 27.72
CA ASN A 234 -10.64 5.25 27.50
C ASN A 234 -9.42 4.45 27.00
N PRO A 235 -9.35 3.13 27.26
CA PRO A 235 -8.41 2.28 26.57
C PRO A 235 -8.64 2.37 25.06
N GLY A 236 -7.60 2.14 24.27
CA GLY A 236 -7.67 2.33 22.82
C GLY A 236 -7.11 1.18 22.01
N ILE A 237 -7.54 1.10 20.76
CA ILE A 237 -6.91 0.30 19.69
C ILE A 237 -6.32 1.26 18.68
N LEU A 238 -5.05 1.04 18.31
CA LEU A 238 -4.37 1.77 17.27
C LEU A 238 -4.44 0.98 15.96
N ILE A 239 -5.07 1.56 14.94
CA ILE A 239 -5.10 0.95 13.60
C ILE A 239 -4.15 1.67 12.66
N SER A 240 -3.28 0.90 11.99
CA SER A 240 -2.28 1.40 11.04
C SER A 240 -2.32 0.60 9.74
N GLY A 241 -1.85 1.20 8.66
CA GLY A 241 -1.93 0.64 7.31
C GLY A 241 -2.92 1.40 6.44
N HIS A 242 -3.59 0.70 5.52
CA HIS A 242 -4.34 1.36 4.44
C HIS A 242 -5.79 0.87 4.29
N ASP A 243 -6.16 -0.30 4.83
CA ASP A 243 -7.42 -0.97 4.52
C ASP A 243 -8.60 -0.31 5.26
N LEU A 244 -9.44 0.44 4.53
CA LEU A 244 -10.61 1.12 5.09
C LEU A 244 -11.74 0.14 5.44
N LYS A 245 -11.79 -1.04 4.81
CA LYS A 245 -12.77 -2.07 5.18
C LYS A 245 -12.46 -2.67 6.55
N ASP A 246 -11.19 -2.85 6.86
CA ASP A 246 -10.76 -3.26 8.20
C ASP A 246 -11.08 -2.20 9.25
N LEU A 247 -10.90 -0.91 8.91
CA LEU A 247 -11.30 0.20 9.78
C LEU A 247 -12.81 0.19 10.03
N GLU A 248 -13.64 0.02 8.99
CA GLU A 248 -15.10 -0.07 9.12
C GLU A 248 -15.50 -1.20 10.07
N MET A 249 -14.98 -2.41 9.83
CA MET A 249 -15.31 -3.58 10.64
C MET A 249 -14.86 -3.42 12.11
N LEU A 250 -13.69 -2.82 12.34
CA LEU A 250 -13.20 -2.53 13.69
C LEU A 250 -14.09 -1.51 14.40
N LEU A 251 -14.45 -0.41 13.74
CA LEU A 251 -15.30 0.64 14.30
C LEU A 251 -16.69 0.10 14.65
N GLU A 252 -17.26 -0.75 13.81
CA GLU A 252 -18.59 -1.34 14.11
C GLU A 252 -18.54 -2.30 15.31
N GLN A 253 -17.46 -3.11 15.42
CA GLN A 253 -17.33 -4.07 16.53
C GLN A 253 -16.89 -3.43 17.86
N THR A 254 -16.23 -2.28 17.83
CA THR A 254 -15.84 -1.51 19.03
C THR A 254 -16.95 -0.62 19.57
N LYS A 255 -18.01 -0.42 18.81
CA LYS A 255 -19.15 0.43 19.20
C LYS A 255 -19.77 -0.01 20.52
N GLY A 256 -19.86 0.91 21.49
CA GLY A 256 -20.46 0.65 22.80
C GLY A 256 -19.61 -0.21 23.76
N THR A 257 -18.38 -0.57 23.39
CA THR A 257 -17.48 -1.39 24.21
C THR A 257 -16.70 -0.63 25.25
N GLY A 258 -16.65 0.70 25.17
CA GLY A 258 -15.81 1.57 25.99
C GLY A 258 -14.34 1.65 25.54
N VAL A 259 -14.05 1.16 24.33
CA VAL A 259 -12.73 1.22 23.69
C VAL A 259 -12.75 2.27 22.59
N ASP A 260 -11.80 3.20 22.62
CA ASP A 260 -11.60 4.20 21.55
C ASP A 260 -10.71 3.62 20.43
N VAL A 261 -10.90 4.10 19.20
CA VAL A 261 -10.09 3.73 18.05
C VAL A 261 -9.32 4.95 17.56
N TYR A 262 -8.01 4.79 17.43
CA TYR A 262 -7.10 5.81 16.92
C TYR A 262 -6.48 5.36 15.61
N THR A 263 -6.32 6.29 14.68
CA THR A 263 -5.55 6.06 13.46
C THR A 263 -4.07 6.34 13.66
N HIS A 264 -3.23 5.69 12.85
CA HIS A 264 -1.79 5.93 12.80
C HIS A 264 -1.32 5.91 11.33
N SER A 265 -0.36 6.78 11.01
CA SER A 265 0.30 6.81 9.71
C SER A 265 -0.71 7.00 8.55
N GLU A 266 -0.73 6.11 7.57
CA GLU A 266 -1.62 6.21 6.41
C GLU A 266 -3.10 6.08 6.76
N MET A 267 -3.44 5.42 7.87
CA MET A 267 -4.83 5.30 8.31
C MET A 267 -5.44 6.64 8.75
N LEU A 268 -4.64 7.68 8.96
CA LEU A 268 -5.11 9.05 9.19
C LEU A 268 -6.22 9.46 8.21
N ALA A 269 -6.08 9.08 6.94
CA ALA A 269 -7.06 9.42 5.91
C ALA A 269 -8.45 8.84 6.16
N GLY A 270 -8.58 7.79 6.96
CA GLY A 270 -9.87 7.26 7.41
C GLY A 270 -10.72 8.31 8.14
N GLN A 271 -10.09 9.29 8.81
CA GLN A 271 -10.77 10.39 9.49
C GLN A 271 -11.51 11.33 8.52
N TYR A 272 -11.13 11.35 7.24
CA TYR A 272 -11.67 12.27 6.24
C TYR A 272 -13.00 11.79 5.61
N TYR A 273 -13.32 10.50 5.73
CA TYR A 273 -14.50 9.91 5.10
C TYR A 273 -15.77 10.14 5.93
N PRO A 274 -16.86 10.66 5.34
CA PRO A 274 -18.12 10.97 6.04
C PRO A 274 -18.71 9.77 6.79
N ALA A 275 -18.63 8.57 6.20
CA ALA A 275 -19.24 7.37 6.77
C ALA A 275 -18.67 6.97 8.15
N PHE A 276 -17.44 7.37 8.46
CA PHE A 276 -16.82 7.05 9.75
C PHE A 276 -17.08 8.09 10.85
N LYS A 277 -17.53 9.29 10.50
CA LYS A 277 -17.80 10.38 11.47
C LYS A 277 -18.97 10.09 12.41
N LYS A 278 -19.78 9.09 12.11
CA LYS A 278 -20.87 8.62 12.98
C LYS A 278 -20.39 7.87 14.24
N TYR A 279 -19.13 7.45 14.29
CA TYR A 279 -18.59 6.68 15.40
C TYR A 279 -17.94 7.62 16.43
N GLU A 280 -18.64 7.88 17.55
CA GLU A 280 -18.15 8.79 18.60
C GLU A 280 -16.83 8.33 19.25
N HIS A 281 -16.56 7.01 19.25
CA HIS A 281 -15.32 6.43 19.78
C HIS A 281 -14.17 6.42 18.77
N PHE A 282 -14.36 6.96 17.57
CA PHE A 282 -13.29 7.23 16.61
C PHE A 282 -12.58 8.50 17.02
N ALA A 283 -11.45 8.37 17.70
CA ALA A 283 -10.94 9.41 18.60
C ALA A 283 -10.06 10.47 17.93
N GLY A 284 -9.30 10.07 16.90
CA GLY A 284 -8.32 10.95 16.26
C GLY A 284 -7.12 10.19 15.73
N ASN A 285 -5.99 10.90 15.52
CA ASN A 285 -4.76 10.29 15.03
C ASN A 285 -3.68 10.32 16.11
N TYR A 286 -3.03 9.19 16.34
CA TYR A 286 -1.94 9.06 17.29
C TYR A 286 -0.60 8.96 16.56
N GLY A 287 0.29 9.92 16.82
CA GLY A 287 1.64 9.91 16.29
C GLY A 287 1.78 10.33 14.84
N ASN A 288 2.77 9.75 14.17
CA ASN A 288 3.29 10.21 12.89
C ASN A 288 3.24 9.08 11.83
N ALA A 289 4.25 9.05 10.95
CA ALA A 289 4.39 8.06 9.91
C ALA A 289 5.07 6.78 10.41
N TRP A 290 5.06 5.74 9.56
CA TRP A 290 5.58 4.41 9.83
C TRP A 290 6.97 4.36 10.49
N TRP A 291 7.86 5.31 10.20
CA TRP A 291 9.22 5.33 10.76
C TRP A 291 9.29 5.70 12.24
N LYS A 292 8.16 6.11 12.84
CA LYS A 292 8.02 6.42 14.27
C LYS A 292 7.37 5.29 15.09
N GLN A 293 7.00 4.19 14.46
CA GLN A 293 6.26 3.09 15.08
C GLN A 293 6.88 2.62 16.42
N LYS A 294 8.21 2.46 16.49
CA LYS A 294 8.84 1.93 17.71
C LYS A 294 8.57 2.77 18.94
N GLU A 295 8.67 4.08 18.80
CA GLU A 295 8.48 5.04 19.89
C GLU A 295 6.99 5.18 20.22
N GLU A 296 6.15 5.29 19.20
CA GLU A 296 4.73 5.58 19.31
C GLU A 296 3.92 4.35 19.73
N PHE A 297 4.25 3.17 19.24
CA PHE A 297 3.59 1.93 19.65
C PHE A 297 3.91 1.53 21.09
N GLU A 298 5.11 1.89 21.56
CA GLU A 298 5.49 1.73 22.96
C GLU A 298 4.55 2.52 23.89
N THR A 299 4.34 3.80 23.58
CA THR A 299 3.58 4.74 24.42
C THR A 299 2.06 4.65 24.25
N PHE A 300 1.59 3.95 23.21
CA PHE A 300 0.14 3.79 22.98
C PHE A 300 -0.54 2.94 24.07
N ASN A 301 0.19 2.04 24.70
CA ASN A 301 -0.25 1.14 25.78
C ASN A 301 -1.29 0.06 25.35
N GLY A 302 -2.19 0.35 24.43
CA GLY A 302 -3.21 -0.55 23.92
C GLY A 302 -2.71 -1.45 22.77
N PRO A 303 -3.54 -2.37 22.26
CA PRO A 303 -3.21 -3.18 21.11
C PRO A 303 -3.14 -2.37 19.82
N ILE A 304 -2.34 -2.87 18.88
CA ILE A 304 -2.09 -2.28 17.56
C ILE A 304 -2.57 -3.27 16.50
N LEU A 305 -3.32 -2.79 15.51
CA LEU A 305 -3.74 -3.55 14.33
C LEU A 305 -3.02 -3.02 13.08
N MET A 306 -2.16 -3.87 12.50
CA MET A 306 -1.52 -3.61 11.21
C MET A 306 -2.34 -4.26 10.10
N THR A 307 -2.94 -3.45 9.23
CA THR A 307 -3.82 -3.95 8.16
C THR A 307 -3.07 -4.26 6.87
N THR A 308 -1.94 -3.60 6.66
CA THR A 308 -1.14 -3.70 5.42
C THR A 308 0.33 -3.46 5.71
N ASN A 309 1.08 -3.14 4.64
CA ASN A 309 2.47 -2.75 4.72
C ASN A 309 2.71 -1.51 5.59
N CYS A 310 3.90 -1.25 5.73
CA CYS A 310 4.80 -0.43 6.51
C CYS A 310 5.02 -0.99 7.93
N ILE A 311 5.16 -2.31 8.06
CA ILE A 311 5.56 -2.91 9.34
C ILE A 311 7.04 -2.62 9.59
N VAL A 312 7.33 -2.02 10.75
CA VAL A 312 8.69 -1.96 11.31
C VAL A 312 8.82 -3.11 12.31
N PRO A 313 9.92 -3.89 12.29
CA PRO A 313 10.11 -4.97 13.25
C PRO A 313 9.81 -4.51 14.66
N PRO A 314 8.79 -5.12 15.33
CA PRO A 314 8.32 -4.67 16.63
C PRO A 314 9.37 -4.87 17.72
N ALA A 315 9.34 -4.00 18.73
CA ALA A 315 10.09 -4.23 19.97
C ALA A 315 9.36 -5.27 20.84
N ASP A 316 10.14 -6.01 21.64
CA ASP A 316 9.59 -7.05 22.52
C ASP A 316 8.58 -6.50 23.53
N SER A 317 8.70 -5.21 23.91
CA SER A 317 7.84 -4.52 24.85
C SER A 317 6.37 -4.35 24.40
N TYR A 318 6.11 -4.39 23.09
CA TYR A 318 4.75 -4.28 22.54
C TYR A 318 4.36 -5.36 21.53
N LYS A 319 5.27 -6.30 21.23
CA LYS A 319 5.03 -7.33 20.22
C LYS A 319 3.81 -8.19 20.54
N ASP A 320 3.59 -8.52 21.81
CA ASP A 320 2.46 -9.35 22.26
C ASP A 320 1.08 -8.70 22.08
N ARG A 321 1.04 -7.38 21.87
CA ARG A 321 -0.18 -6.62 21.59
C ARG A 321 -0.27 -6.09 20.16
N LEU A 322 0.65 -6.54 19.28
CA LEU A 322 0.62 -6.25 17.85
C LEU A 322 -0.11 -7.37 17.12
N PHE A 323 -1.15 -7.00 16.39
CA PHE A 323 -1.96 -7.87 15.54
C PHE A 323 -1.74 -7.48 14.09
N THR A 324 -1.81 -8.47 13.21
CA THR A 324 -1.79 -8.29 11.75
C THR A 324 -3.06 -8.85 11.13
N THR A 325 -3.40 -8.44 9.93
CA THR A 325 -4.53 -8.99 9.17
C THR A 325 -4.27 -8.89 7.66
N GLY A 326 -5.01 -9.66 6.86
CA GLY A 326 -4.93 -9.62 5.39
C GLY A 326 -3.56 -10.05 4.86
N ALA A 327 -2.93 -9.20 4.03
CA ALA A 327 -1.61 -9.47 3.47
C ALA A 327 -0.46 -9.18 4.46
N ALA A 328 -0.72 -8.50 5.56
CA ALA A 328 0.27 -8.16 6.56
C ALA A 328 0.61 -9.36 7.44
N GLY A 329 1.87 -9.53 7.81
CA GLY A 329 2.30 -10.62 8.67
C GLY A 329 3.64 -10.35 9.33
N TYR A 330 3.78 -10.79 10.60
CA TYR A 330 5.06 -10.72 11.30
C TYR A 330 5.22 -11.92 12.24
N PRO A 331 6.39 -12.60 12.27
CA PRO A 331 6.60 -13.80 13.08
C PRO A 331 6.32 -13.57 14.57
N GLY A 332 5.47 -14.41 15.14
CA GLY A 332 5.09 -14.36 16.56
C GLY A 332 4.09 -13.27 16.93
N CYS A 333 3.57 -12.50 15.97
CA CYS A 333 2.40 -11.64 16.17
C CYS A 333 1.13 -12.43 15.84
N LYS A 334 0.03 -12.08 16.51
CA LYS A 334 -1.28 -12.68 16.21
C LYS A 334 -1.80 -12.18 14.85
N HIS A 335 -2.34 -13.09 14.05
CA HIS A 335 -2.98 -12.76 12.79
C HIS A 335 -4.49 -12.92 12.90
N ILE A 336 -5.23 -11.92 12.42
CA ILE A 336 -6.69 -11.97 12.33
C ILE A 336 -7.05 -12.35 10.91
N ASP A 337 -7.49 -13.58 10.74
CA ASP A 337 -7.92 -14.13 9.45
C ASP A 337 -9.23 -13.52 8.97
N GLY A 338 -9.45 -13.56 7.67
CA GLY A 338 -10.71 -13.19 7.05
C GLY A 338 -10.69 -13.53 5.57
N LYS A 339 -11.82 -14.00 5.06
CA LYS A 339 -11.99 -14.29 3.64
C LYS A 339 -12.64 -13.11 2.93
N TYR A 340 -12.47 -13.09 1.62
CA TYR A 340 -13.13 -12.15 0.74
C TYR A 340 -14.65 -12.17 0.97
N GLY A 341 -15.23 -10.98 1.18
CA GLY A 341 -16.67 -10.81 1.44
C GLY A 341 -17.17 -11.19 2.84
N GLU A 342 -16.30 -11.72 3.70
CA GLU A 342 -16.65 -12.07 5.08
C GLU A 342 -16.25 -10.97 6.07
N THR A 343 -16.96 -10.92 7.20
CA THR A 343 -16.61 -10.03 8.32
C THR A 343 -15.53 -10.70 9.17
N LYS A 344 -14.41 -10.02 9.38
CA LYS A 344 -13.34 -10.45 10.29
C LYS A 344 -13.80 -10.36 11.74
N ASP A 345 -13.31 -11.24 12.59
CA ASP A 345 -13.58 -11.21 14.04
C ASP A 345 -12.47 -10.44 14.79
N PHE A 346 -12.79 -9.27 15.28
CA PHE A 346 -11.90 -8.42 16.08
C PHE A 346 -12.13 -8.58 17.60
N SER A 347 -12.88 -9.60 18.05
CA SER A 347 -13.21 -9.78 19.46
C SER A 347 -11.95 -9.90 20.34
N GLU A 348 -10.93 -10.64 19.91
CA GLU A 348 -9.71 -10.84 20.69
C GLU A 348 -8.95 -9.55 20.95
N ILE A 349 -8.76 -8.71 19.94
CA ILE A 349 -8.06 -7.43 20.08
C ILE A 349 -8.86 -6.45 20.94
N ILE A 350 -10.20 -6.48 20.85
CA ILE A 350 -11.10 -5.66 21.66
C ILE A 350 -11.02 -6.08 23.13
N GLU A 351 -11.06 -7.37 23.42
CA GLU A 351 -10.96 -7.88 24.79
C GLU A 351 -9.57 -7.64 25.41
N LEU A 352 -8.52 -7.61 24.59
CA LEU A 352 -7.20 -7.18 25.04
C LEU A 352 -7.19 -5.67 25.36
N ALA A 353 -7.76 -4.84 24.49
CA ALA A 353 -7.81 -3.40 24.70
C ALA A 353 -8.48 -3.00 26.02
N LYS A 354 -9.60 -3.64 26.38
CA LYS A 354 -10.32 -3.41 27.65
C LYS A 354 -9.46 -3.62 28.90
N LYS A 355 -8.37 -4.38 28.81
CA LYS A 355 -7.44 -4.68 29.89
C LYS A 355 -6.24 -3.73 29.94
N CYS A 356 -6.08 -2.90 28.90
CA CYS A 356 -4.96 -1.98 28.79
C CYS A 356 -5.30 -0.61 29.39
N PRO A 357 -4.32 0.16 29.85
CA PRO A 357 -4.53 1.55 30.21
C PRO A 357 -4.80 2.40 28.94
N ALA A 358 -5.31 3.61 29.14
CA ALA A 358 -5.44 4.59 28.09
C ALA A 358 -4.07 4.92 27.44
N PRO A 359 -4.03 5.37 26.19
CA PRO A 359 -2.80 5.82 25.55
C PRO A 359 -2.14 6.96 26.34
N THR A 360 -0.82 6.99 26.35
CA THR A 360 -0.05 8.13 26.87
C THR A 360 -0.09 9.27 25.86
N GLU A 361 -0.45 10.47 26.30
CA GLU A 361 -0.44 11.65 25.44
C GLU A 361 0.99 12.00 25.02
N ILE A 362 1.25 12.06 23.73
CA ILE A 362 2.55 12.41 23.15
C ILE A 362 2.54 13.76 22.44
N GLU A 363 1.37 14.21 22.04
CA GLU A 363 1.14 15.51 21.41
C GLU A 363 -0.32 15.93 21.57
N THR A 364 -0.61 17.20 21.31
CA THR A 364 -1.95 17.80 21.33
C THR A 364 -2.13 18.71 20.14
N GLY A 365 -3.36 19.16 19.93
CA GLY A 365 -3.73 20.03 18.82
C GLY A 365 -4.45 19.29 17.72
N GLU A 366 -4.58 19.93 16.57
CA GLU A 366 -5.33 19.44 15.43
C GLU A 366 -4.49 19.54 14.14
N ILE A 367 -4.72 18.64 13.22
CA ILE A 367 -4.30 18.76 11.80
C ILE A 367 -5.53 18.81 10.91
N VAL A 368 -5.38 19.40 9.71
CA VAL A 368 -6.45 19.52 8.73
C VAL A 368 -6.07 18.71 7.48
N GLY A 369 -6.99 17.89 7.01
CA GLY A 369 -6.84 17.11 5.78
C GLY A 369 -8.19 16.87 5.10
N GLY A 370 -8.23 15.95 4.13
CA GLY A 370 -9.45 15.64 3.38
C GLY A 370 -9.59 16.42 2.08
N PHE A 371 -8.49 16.90 1.52
CA PHE A 371 -8.44 17.62 0.25
C PHE A 371 -8.26 16.67 -0.95
N ALA A 372 -9.10 15.63 -1.03
CA ALA A 372 -9.20 14.80 -2.23
C ALA A 372 -9.81 15.61 -3.40
N HIS A 373 -9.78 15.03 -4.61
CA HIS A 373 -10.13 15.78 -5.83
C HIS A 373 -11.51 16.40 -5.79
N GLU A 374 -12.56 15.70 -5.37
CA GLU A 374 -13.93 16.26 -5.29
C GLU A 374 -14.01 17.44 -4.33
N GLN A 375 -13.33 17.38 -3.19
CA GLN A 375 -13.30 18.49 -2.25
C GLN A 375 -12.56 19.71 -2.82
N VAL A 376 -11.45 19.47 -3.56
CA VAL A 376 -10.71 20.55 -4.23
C VAL A 376 -11.54 21.13 -5.39
N PHE A 377 -12.27 20.30 -6.15
CA PHE A 377 -13.16 20.74 -7.21
C PHE A 377 -14.31 21.58 -6.67
N ALA A 378 -14.85 21.26 -5.50
CA ALA A 378 -15.85 22.09 -4.83
C ALA A 378 -15.31 23.49 -4.45
N LEU A 379 -14.00 23.63 -4.31
CA LEU A 379 -13.31 24.90 -4.06
C LEU A 379 -12.76 25.56 -5.34
N ALA A 380 -13.05 24.99 -6.52
CA ALA A 380 -12.40 25.40 -7.78
C ALA A 380 -12.50 26.91 -8.05
N ASP A 381 -13.67 27.51 -7.86
CA ASP A 381 -13.85 28.96 -8.09
C ASP A 381 -12.94 29.79 -7.19
N THR A 382 -12.82 29.45 -5.91
CA THR A 382 -11.96 30.13 -4.94
C THR A 382 -10.47 29.96 -5.32
N VAL A 383 -10.08 28.74 -5.72
CA VAL A 383 -8.68 28.45 -6.16
C VAL A 383 -8.37 29.22 -7.42
N VAL A 384 -9.27 29.24 -8.42
CA VAL A 384 -9.10 29.97 -9.69
C VAL A 384 -8.99 31.46 -9.44
N GLU A 385 -9.84 32.04 -8.58
CA GLU A 385 -9.76 33.46 -8.21
C GLU A 385 -8.43 33.77 -7.51
N ALA A 386 -7.99 32.92 -6.57
CA ALA A 386 -6.70 33.09 -5.89
C ALA A 386 -5.51 33.03 -6.85
N VAL A 387 -5.56 32.16 -7.87
CA VAL A 387 -4.52 32.10 -8.92
C VAL A 387 -4.58 33.33 -9.83
N LYS A 388 -5.75 33.73 -10.31
CA LYS A 388 -5.93 34.91 -11.19
C LYS A 388 -5.53 36.22 -10.51
N SER A 389 -5.81 36.35 -9.21
CA SER A 389 -5.38 37.51 -8.42
C SER A 389 -3.90 37.52 -8.05
N GLY A 390 -3.20 36.41 -8.29
CA GLY A 390 -1.79 36.22 -7.91
C GLY A 390 -1.58 35.91 -6.43
N ALA A 391 -2.66 35.62 -5.67
CA ALA A 391 -2.57 35.17 -4.28
C ALA A 391 -1.95 33.77 -4.19
N ILE A 392 -2.23 32.88 -5.17
CA ILE A 392 -1.52 31.61 -5.37
C ILE A 392 -0.74 31.69 -6.69
N LYS A 393 0.58 31.51 -6.60
CA LYS A 393 1.47 31.53 -7.77
C LYS A 393 1.91 30.16 -8.21
N LYS A 394 2.04 29.18 -7.29
CA LYS A 394 2.52 27.83 -7.60
C LYS A 394 1.92 26.80 -6.67
N PHE A 395 1.71 25.62 -7.23
CA PHE A 395 1.43 24.38 -6.51
C PHE A 395 2.68 23.50 -6.53
N PHE A 396 3.02 22.93 -5.39
CA PHE A 396 4.10 21.95 -5.26
C PHE A 396 3.50 20.60 -4.87
N VAL A 397 3.70 19.57 -5.68
CA VAL A 397 3.34 18.21 -5.30
C VAL A 397 4.48 17.63 -4.48
N MET A 398 4.21 17.37 -3.22
CA MET A 398 5.14 16.76 -2.27
C MET A 398 4.44 15.53 -1.70
N ALA A 399 4.71 14.34 -2.24
CA ALA A 399 4.05 13.10 -1.87
C ALA A 399 5.07 11.97 -1.76
N GLY A 400 4.66 10.85 -1.17
CA GLY A 400 5.50 9.64 -1.06
C GLY A 400 5.53 9.04 0.33
N CYS A 401 6.37 8.02 0.51
CA CYS A 401 6.45 7.23 1.75
C CYS A 401 7.81 7.33 2.46
N ASP A 402 8.76 8.08 1.95
CA ASP A 402 10.12 8.20 2.48
C ASP A 402 10.28 9.39 3.43
N GLY A 403 10.78 9.14 4.61
CA GLY A 403 10.95 10.22 5.61
C GLY A 403 11.86 9.84 6.77
N ARG A 404 12.28 8.57 6.86
CA ARG A 404 13.05 8.07 7.99
C ARG A 404 14.46 8.66 8.09
N MET A 405 15.14 8.76 6.97
CA MET A 405 16.53 9.21 6.93
C MET A 405 16.66 10.71 7.24
N LYS A 406 17.72 11.11 7.97
CA LYS A 406 17.96 12.51 8.31
C LYS A 406 18.02 13.42 7.06
N SER A 407 18.54 12.93 5.94
CA SER A 407 18.55 13.65 4.66
C SER A 407 17.15 14.04 4.18
N ARG A 408 16.09 13.34 4.62
CA ARG A 408 14.69 13.66 4.30
C ARG A 408 14.11 14.81 5.11
N ASN A 409 14.85 15.39 6.05
CA ASN A 409 14.48 16.67 6.67
C ASN A 409 14.47 17.82 5.66
N TYR A 410 15.13 17.65 4.52
CA TYR A 410 14.99 18.49 3.34
C TYR A 410 13.52 18.83 3.01
N TYR A 411 12.58 17.89 3.14
CA TYR A 411 11.15 18.19 2.92
C TYR A 411 10.59 19.21 3.90
N THR A 412 10.98 19.11 5.18
CA THR A 412 10.60 20.08 6.22
C THR A 412 11.21 21.45 5.92
N ASP A 413 12.50 21.47 5.57
CA ASP A 413 13.23 22.72 5.28
C ASP A 413 12.71 23.38 4.02
N PHE A 414 12.40 22.60 2.97
CA PHE A 414 11.78 23.07 1.74
C PHE A 414 10.41 23.69 2.01
N ALA A 415 9.52 22.98 2.75
CA ALA A 415 8.20 23.51 3.08
C ALA A 415 8.26 24.85 3.85
N LYS A 416 9.20 24.98 4.79
CA LYS A 416 9.43 26.23 5.54
C LYS A 416 9.98 27.37 4.67
N ALA A 417 10.79 27.02 3.66
CA ALA A 417 11.41 28.00 2.76
C ALA A 417 10.48 28.44 1.62
N LEU A 418 9.37 27.75 1.39
CA LEU A 418 8.44 28.10 0.33
C LEU A 418 7.83 29.49 0.55
N PRO A 419 7.72 30.33 -0.52
CA PRO A 419 7.02 31.60 -0.47
C PRO A 419 5.58 31.46 0.03
N LYS A 420 5.06 32.49 0.68
CA LYS A 420 3.70 32.47 1.27
C LYS A 420 2.57 32.37 0.25
N ASP A 421 2.85 32.64 -1.00
CA ASP A 421 1.93 32.57 -2.16
C ASP A 421 2.01 31.21 -2.89
N THR A 422 2.36 30.14 -2.17
CA THR A 422 2.47 28.80 -2.71
C THR A 422 1.67 27.78 -1.87
N VAL A 423 1.18 26.72 -2.54
CA VAL A 423 0.41 25.65 -1.92
C VAL A 423 1.11 24.31 -2.14
N ILE A 424 1.09 23.44 -1.14
CA ILE A 424 1.60 22.06 -1.18
C ILE A 424 0.41 21.12 -1.35
N LEU A 425 0.42 20.31 -2.40
CA LEU A 425 -0.47 19.17 -2.60
C LEU A 425 0.25 17.91 -2.14
N THR A 426 -0.36 17.14 -1.25
CA THR A 426 0.31 15.97 -0.66
C THR A 426 -0.61 14.75 -0.54
N ALA A 427 0.02 13.57 -0.55
CA ALA A 427 -0.55 12.27 -0.19
C ALA A 427 0.56 11.37 0.34
N GLY A 428 0.23 10.40 1.19
CA GLY A 428 1.20 9.46 1.73
C GLY A 428 1.96 9.98 2.95
N CYS A 429 2.89 9.16 3.45
CA CYS A 429 3.60 9.41 4.72
C CYS A 429 4.53 10.64 4.70
N ALA A 430 5.00 11.09 3.53
CA ALA A 430 5.87 12.27 3.43
C ALA A 430 5.23 13.52 4.05
N LYS A 431 3.89 13.62 4.06
CA LYS A 431 3.13 14.70 4.70
C LYS A 431 3.56 14.97 6.16
N TYR A 432 3.93 13.96 6.91
CA TYR A 432 4.32 14.09 8.32
C TYR A 432 5.63 14.87 8.54
N LYS A 433 6.32 15.23 7.46
CA LYS A 433 7.45 16.17 7.52
C LYS A 433 7.02 17.63 7.57
N TYR A 434 5.76 17.95 7.23
CA TYR A 434 5.30 19.33 7.13
C TYR A 434 3.82 19.56 7.47
N ASN A 435 2.98 18.54 7.60
CA ASN A 435 1.53 18.73 7.87
C ASN A 435 1.21 19.28 9.28
N LYS A 436 2.19 19.22 10.20
CA LYS A 436 2.10 19.79 11.55
C LYS A 436 2.80 21.14 11.67
N LEU A 437 3.34 21.69 10.57
CA LEU A 437 3.93 23.02 10.54
C LEU A 437 2.83 24.07 10.39
N ASP A 438 2.94 25.17 11.14
CA ASP A 438 2.11 26.36 10.90
C ASP A 438 2.65 27.11 9.67
N LEU A 439 2.12 26.76 8.50
CA LEU A 439 2.46 27.40 7.23
C LEU A 439 1.44 28.49 6.85
N GLY A 440 0.35 28.62 7.60
CA GLY A 440 -0.73 29.57 7.35
C GLY A 440 -1.68 29.14 6.24
N ASP A 441 -2.49 30.12 5.79
CA ASP A 441 -3.49 29.93 4.74
C ASP A 441 -3.40 31.06 3.67
N ILE A 442 -4.11 30.85 2.56
CA ILE A 442 -4.32 31.84 1.50
C ILE A 442 -5.83 31.99 1.30
N GLY A 443 -6.41 33.07 1.85
CA GLY A 443 -7.84 33.32 1.74
C GLY A 443 -8.72 32.23 2.39
N GLY A 444 -8.23 31.64 3.48
CA GLY A 444 -8.90 30.53 4.20
C GLY A 444 -8.58 29.15 3.67
N ILE A 445 -7.80 29.01 2.59
CA ILE A 445 -7.32 27.75 2.07
C ILE A 445 -5.98 27.41 2.75
N PRO A 446 -5.85 26.30 3.50
CA PRO A 446 -4.57 25.89 4.08
C PRO A 446 -3.50 25.74 2.99
N ARG A 447 -2.26 26.07 3.31
CA ARG A 447 -1.15 25.92 2.37
C ARG A 447 -0.66 24.48 2.22
N VAL A 448 -1.17 23.54 3.02
CA VAL A 448 -0.96 22.10 2.86
C VAL A 448 -2.31 21.45 2.62
N LEU A 449 -2.51 20.91 1.44
CA LEU A 449 -3.70 20.21 1.01
C LEU A 449 -3.41 18.71 0.99
N ASP A 450 -3.80 18.02 2.05
CA ASP A 450 -3.62 16.59 2.21
C ASP A 450 -4.79 15.81 1.60
N ALA A 451 -4.54 15.13 0.48
CA ALA A 451 -5.53 14.32 -0.22
C ALA A 451 -5.81 12.98 0.49
N GLY A 452 -4.87 12.47 1.31
CA GLY A 452 -5.06 11.22 2.01
C GLY A 452 -3.87 10.26 1.99
N GLN A 453 -4.12 8.97 1.80
CA GLN A 453 -3.11 7.92 1.73
C GLN A 453 -2.25 8.02 0.46
N CYS A 454 -1.17 7.25 0.38
CA CYS A 454 -0.46 7.07 -0.89
C CYS A 454 -1.39 6.51 -2.00
N ASN A 455 -2.41 5.74 -1.64
CA ASN A 455 -3.47 5.30 -2.55
C ASN A 455 -4.25 6.47 -3.15
N ASP A 456 -4.37 7.60 -2.45
CA ASP A 456 -5.09 8.80 -2.90
C ASP A 456 -4.23 9.70 -3.81
N SER A 457 -3.07 9.23 -4.29
CA SER A 457 -2.29 9.91 -5.34
C SER A 457 -3.08 10.10 -6.63
N TYR A 458 -4.13 9.31 -6.85
CA TYR A 458 -5.11 9.53 -7.91
C TYR A 458 -5.74 10.93 -7.84
N SER A 459 -6.13 11.38 -6.65
CA SER A 459 -6.64 12.74 -6.44
C SER A 459 -5.64 13.82 -6.87
N LEU A 460 -4.34 13.63 -6.60
CA LEU A 460 -3.32 14.60 -7.03
C LEU A 460 -3.23 14.70 -8.55
N ALA A 461 -3.33 13.55 -9.25
CA ALA A 461 -3.36 13.52 -10.71
C ALA A 461 -4.59 14.22 -11.28
N LEU A 462 -5.79 13.94 -10.74
CA LEU A 462 -7.03 14.58 -11.19
C LEU A 462 -7.03 16.09 -10.93
N ILE A 463 -6.52 16.54 -9.78
CA ILE A 463 -6.37 17.97 -9.46
C ILE A 463 -5.45 18.65 -10.49
N ALA A 464 -4.29 18.03 -10.81
CA ALA A 464 -3.37 18.56 -11.80
C ALA A 464 -4.01 18.66 -13.20
N LEU A 465 -4.72 17.62 -13.65
CA LEU A 465 -5.45 17.63 -14.92
C LEU A 465 -6.54 18.70 -14.94
N LYS A 466 -7.26 18.89 -13.83
CA LYS A 466 -8.30 19.92 -13.74
C LYS A 466 -7.71 21.33 -13.78
N LEU A 467 -6.59 21.56 -13.11
CA LEU A 467 -5.88 22.84 -13.20
C LEU A 467 -5.39 23.11 -14.62
N LYS A 468 -4.84 22.09 -15.31
CA LYS A 468 -4.44 22.17 -16.73
C LYS A 468 -5.62 22.60 -17.60
N GLU A 469 -6.80 21.94 -17.45
CA GLU A 469 -8.03 22.27 -18.20
C GLU A 469 -8.48 23.72 -17.96
N VAL A 470 -8.63 24.11 -16.68
CA VAL A 470 -9.19 25.41 -16.28
C VAL A 470 -8.31 26.59 -16.71
N PHE A 471 -6.98 26.40 -16.69
CA PHE A 471 -6.04 27.45 -17.09
C PHE A 471 -5.60 27.37 -18.55
N GLY A 472 -6.08 26.36 -19.31
CA GLY A 472 -5.75 26.20 -20.73
C GLY A 472 -4.27 25.97 -20.96
N LEU A 473 -3.62 25.18 -20.10
CA LEU A 473 -2.19 24.87 -20.22
C LEU A 473 -1.96 23.72 -21.22
N ASP A 474 -0.90 23.84 -22.02
CA ASP A 474 -0.52 22.79 -23.00
C ASP A 474 0.09 21.56 -22.31
N ASP A 475 0.83 21.76 -21.20
CA ASP A 475 1.49 20.73 -20.38
C ASP A 475 1.19 20.89 -18.90
#